data_cab0989121833a49bca070dfe6c7139b
#
_entry.id   cab0989121833a49bca070dfe6c7139b
#
_cell.length_a   1.000
_cell.length_b   1.000
_cell.length_c   1.000
_cell.angle_alpha   90.00
_cell.angle_beta   90.00
_cell.angle_gamma   90.00
#
_symmetry.space_group_name_H-M   'P 1'
#
loop_
_entity.id
_entity.type
_entity.pdbx_description
1 polymer ?
#
loop_
_entity_poly.entity_id
_entity_poly.type
_entity_poly.pdbx_seq_one_letter_code
_entity_poly.pdbx_strand_id
1 'polypeptide(L)'
;MKHWIEQQVSHAPHKIAIQQGDVELTYEELFNDSKNKAHYIKQLQLKRVGLYIKNDIKHASLIIAAWLANVEVVMINTKLTPVEIEQQLNSIGVQTVFTFKPLHIKQNCIDIEDIHIDDSKHEEYDFTIDMDDISTIMFTSGTTGPAKAVPQTFSNHYFSAMGCKESLGYDESTRWLSVLPIYHISGLSVLIRSLIEGFTLILEPKFDVDRVIHLIKNDNITHISLVPQTLQWLMQDELTQPYQLEKILLGGAKLYETMINKALDYQLPIYNSFGMTETCSQFVTASPEMLREEPSTVGKVPSNVRLKILNQNEEGHGEVAVSGGNVMNGYLTGSQNSDTFEDGYFKTGDVGSIDDSGYVYIYDRRKDLIISGGENIYPFEIEHVILNHPDVQNCVVVPVDDEKWGQVPALVYEAEQTIQDDTFKNILNSNLAKYKHPKYFYKINEIPRTSTGKLSRYKVKAWVMNEKK
;
A
#
# COMPACT_ATOMS: atom_id res chain seq x y z
N MET A 1 -7.08 -25.59 -8.33
CA MET A 1 -8.33 -25.51 -7.53
C MET A 1 -9.35 -24.63 -8.25
N LYS A 2 -10.67 -24.71 -7.91
CA LYS A 2 -11.64 -23.76 -8.45
C LYS A 2 -11.27 -22.31 -8.12
N HIS A 3 -11.52 -21.39 -9.07
CA HIS A 3 -11.28 -19.97 -8.83
C HIS A 3 -12.11 -19.46 -7.64
N TRP A 4 -11.59 -18.48 -6.88
CA TRP A 4 -12.26 -17.98 -5.66
C TRP A 4 -13.69 -17.49 -5.91
N ILE A 5 -13.93 -16.74 -7.00
CA ILE A 5 -15.30 -16.30 -7.32
C ILE A 5 -16.23 -17.46 -7.57
N GLU A 6 -15.78 -18.54 -8.23
CA GLU A 6 -16.60 -19.73 -8.48
C GLU A 6 -16.93 -20.48 -7.17
N GLN A 7 -16.02 -20.45 -6.20
CA GLN A 7 -16.30 -20.98 -4.86
C GLN A 7 -17.41 -20.18 -4.18
N GLN A 8 -17.40 -18.84 -4.29
CA GLN A 8 -18.45 -17.99 -3.72
C GLN A 8 -19.79 -18.18 -4.43
N VAL A 9 -19.81 -18.30 -5.76
CA VAL A 9 -21.04 -18.65 -6.52
C VAL A 9 -21.61 -19.99 -6.05
N SER A 10 -20.75 -20.98 -5.78
CA SER A 10 -21.19 -22.27 -5.26
C SER A 10 -21.77 -22.20 -3.84
N HIS A 11 -21.33 -21.24 -3.03
CA HIS A 11 -21.73 -21.08 -1.62
C HIS A 11 -22.90 -20.12 -1.45
N ALA A 12 -22.83 -18.92 -2.03
CA ALA A 12 -23.80 -17.84 -1.83
C ALA A 12 -24.01 -17.01 -3.13
N PRO A 13 -24.60 -17.58 -4.20
CA PRO A 13 -24.68 -16.95 -5.54
C PRO A 13 -25.36 -15.60 -5.52
N HIS A 14 -26.42 -15.42 -4.72
CA HIS A 14 -27.26 -14.22 -4.70
C HIS A 14 -26.81 -13.17 -3.68
N LYS A 15 -25.71 -13.41 -2.95
CA LYS A 15 -25.13 -12.42 -2.05
C LYS A 15 -24.46 -11.31 -2.86
N ILE A 16 -24.64 -10.05 -2.42
CA ILE A 16 -23.95 -8.90 -3.03
C ILE A 16 -22.43 -9.06 -2.86
N ALA A 17 -21.73 -9.17 -3.98
CA ALA A 17 -20.28 -9.27 -4.03
C ALA A 17 -19.65 -7.87 -4.04
N ILE A 18 -20.20 -6.95 -4.86
CA ILE A 18 -19.66 -5.63 -5.06
C ILE A 18 -20.80 -4.61 -5.25
N GLN A 19 -20.61 -3.44 -4.65
CA GLN A 19 -21.53 -2.30 -4.73
C GLN A 19 -20.76 -1.04 -5.09
N GLN A 20 -21.32 -0.20 -5.98
CA GLN A 20 -20.81 1.13 -6.32
C GLN A 20 -21.96 2.09 -6.59
N GLY A 21 -22.18 3.05 -5.70
CA GLY A 21 -23.39 3.88 -5.76
C GLY A 21 -24.65 3.03 -5.64
N ASP A 22 -25.55 3.16 -6.62
CA ASP A 22 -26.82 2.40 -6.70
C ASP A 22 -26.69 1.08 -7.47
N VAL A 23 -25.49 0.77 -7.99
CA VAL A 23 -25.23 -0.48 -8.73
C VAL A 23 -24.71 -1.54 -7.77
N GLU A 24 -25.40 -2.66 -7.75
CA GLU A 24 -25.00 -3.85 -6.99
C GLU A 24 -24.90 -5.04 -7.93
N LEU A 25 -23.87 -5.87 -7.75
CA LEU A 25 -23.76 -7.16 -8.40
C LEU A 25 -23.62 -8.26 -7.35
N THR A 26 -24.41 -9.31 -7.49
CA THR A 26 -24.23 -10.55 -6.73
C THR A 26 -22.97 -11.28 -7.17
N TYR A 27 -22.54 -12.30 -6.41
CA TYR A 27 -21.42 -13.15 -6.82
C TYR A 27 -21.67 -13.84 -8.16
N GLU A 28 -22.91 -14.29 -8.41
CA GLU A 28 -23.31 -14.91 -9.67
C GLU A 28 -23.26 -13.91 -10.83
N GLU A 29 -23.79 -12.71 -10.66
CA GLU A 29 -23.77 -11.66 -11.69
C GLU A 29 -22.33 -11.19 -12.00
N LEU A 30 -21.52 -10.97 -10.97
CA LEU A 30 -20.11 -10.60 -11.12
C LEU A 30 -19.32 -11.70 -11.84
N PHE A 31 -19.58 -12.97 -11.50
CA PHE A 31 -18.96 -14.11 -12.17
C PHE A 31 -19.36 -14.20 -13.64
N ASN A 32 -20.65 -14.07 -13.95
CA ASN A 32 -21.14 -14.12 -15.32
C ASN A 32 -20.59 -12.98 -16.18
N ASP A 33 -20.55 -11.75 -15.66
CA ASP A 33 -19.93 -10.62 -16.33
C ASP A 33 -18.43 -10.84 -16.59
N SER A 34 -17.71 -11.35 -15.57
CA SER A 34 -16.28 -11.67 -15.69
C SER A 34 -16.04 -12.83 -16.67
N LYS A 35 -16.87 -13.87 -16.64
CA LYS A 35 -16.80 -15.02 -17.57
C LYS A 35 -16.94 -14.57 -19.02
N ASN A 36 -17.92 -13.72 -19.30
CA ASN A 36 -18.14 -13.20 -20.65
C ASN A 36 -16.91 -12.43 -21.17
N LYS A 37 -16.31 -11.56 -20.35
CA LYS A 37 -15.05 -10.88 -20.69
C LYS A 37 -13.87 -11.83 -20.85
N ALA A 38 -13.80 -12.91 -20.04
CA ALA A 38 -12.75 -13.91 -20.11
C ALA A 38 -12.74 -14.65 -21.47
N HIS A 39 -13.90 -14.91 -22.05
CA HIS A 39 -14.00 -15.48 -23.41
C HIS A 39 -13.31 -14.60 -24.44
N TYR A 40 -13.54 -13.29 -24.41
CA TYR A 40 -12.87 -12.34 -25.29
C TYR A 40 -11.34 -12.34 -25.07
N ILE A 41 -10.91 -12.29 -23.82
CA ILE A 41 -9.48 -12.25 -23.46
C ILE A 41 -8.77 -13.52 -23.91
N LYS A 42 -9.38 -14.70 -23.79
CA LYS A 42 -8.80 -15.98 -24.27
C LYS A 42 -8.55 -16.00 -25.77
N GLN A 43 -9.41 -15.35 -26.57
CA GLN A 43 -9.20 -15.27 -28.03
C GLN A 43 -7.95 -14.48 -28.41
N LEU A 44 -7.49 -13.55 -27.53
CA LEU A 44 -6.28 -12.77 -27.77
C LEU A 44 -5.00 -13.55 -27.53
N GLN A 45 -5.05 -14.73 -26.93
CA GLN A 45 -3.92 -15.62 -26.65
C GLN A 45 -2.75 -14.92 -25.93
N LEU A 46 -3.06 -14.07 -24.98
CA LEU A 46 -2.09 -13.30 -24.22
C LEU A 46 -1.53 -14.11 -23.06
N LYS A 47 -0.22 -14.00 -22.79
CA LYS A 47 0.37 -14.45 -21.54
C LYS A 47 0.08 -13.45 -20.41
N ARG A 48 0.20 -12.16 -20.71
CA ARG A 48 -0.05 -11.05 -19.78
C ARG A 48 -0.67 -9.85 -20.46
N VAL A 49 -1.40 -9.06 -19.70
CA VAL A 49 -2.09 -7.85 -20.17
C VAL A 49 -1.92 -6.70 -19.19
N GLY A 50 -1.69 -5.50 -19.72
CA GLY A 50 -1.71 -4.29 -18.91
C GLY A 50 -3.15 -3.84 -18.63
N LEU A 51 -3.46 -3.47 -17.41
CA LEU A 51 -4.74 -2.87 -17.03
C LEU A 51 -4.53 -1.41 -16.61
N TYR A 52 -4.94 -0.48 -17.46
CA TYR A 52 -4.99 0.95 -17.18
C TYR A 52 -6.43 1.29 -16.75
N ILE A 53 -6.71 1.13 -15.45
CA ILE A 53 -8.05 1.09 -14.85
C ILE A 53 -8.16 1.99 -13.62
N LYS A 54 -9.38 2.23 -13.18
CA LYS A 54 -9.73 2.97 -11.96
C LYS A 54 -10.66 2.12 -11.07
N ASN A 55 -11.05 2.64 -9.90
CA ASN A 55 -12.05 2.01 -9.06
C ASN A 55 -13.43 2.06 -9.73
N ASP A 56 -13.83 0.95 -10.32
CA ASP A 56 -15.08 0.80 -11.07
C ASP A 56 -15.44 -0.70 -11.11
N ILE A 57 -16.73 -1.03 -11.02
CA ILE A 57 -17.21 -2.43 -11.04
C ILE A 57 -16.80 -3.13 -12.33
N LYS A 58 -16.94 -2.49 -13.50
CA LYS A 58 -16.53 -3.06 -14.79
C LYS A 58 -15.04 -3.39 -14.83
N HIS A 59 -14.22 -2.58 -14.14
CA HIS A 59 -12.79 -2.78 -14.07
C HIS A 59 -12.42 -3.90 -13.07
N ALA A 60 -13.14 -4.00 -11.96
CA ALA A 60 -12.96 -5.11 -11.02
C ALA A 60 -13.30 -6.46 -11.69
N SER A 61 -14.40 -6.51 -12.45
CA SER A 61 -14.76 -7.71 -13.21
C SER A 61 -13.75 -8.04 -14.32
N LEU A 62 -13.10 -7.03 -14.93
CA LEU A 62 -12.05 -7.24 -15.93
C LEU A 62 -10.79 -7.89 -15.33
N ILE A 63 -10.41 -7.52 -14.10
CA ILE A 63 -9.33 -8.20 -13.37
C ILE A 63 -9.67 -9.68 -13.21
N ILE A 64 -10.86 -9.98 -12.72
CA ILE A 64 -11.34 -11.36 -12.53
C ILE A 64 -11.38 -12.09 -13.88
N ALA A 65 -11.85 -11.44 -14.94
CA ALA A 65 -11.92 -12.00 -16.29
C ALA A 65 -10.52 -12.41 -16.82
N ALA A 66 -9.49 -11.59 -16.60
CA ALA A 66 -8.14 -11.91 -16.99
C ALA A 66 -7.62 -13.15 -16.21
N TRP A 67 -7.92 -13.27 -14.91
CA TRP A 67 -7.58 -14.44 -14.12
C TRP A 67 -8.33 -15.70 -14.60
N LEU A 68 -9.63 -15.61 -14.91
CA LEU A 68 -10.40 -16.70 -15.49
C LEU A 68 -9.87 -17.12 -16.89
N ALA A 69 -9.25 -16.20 -17.60
CA ALA A 69 -8.58 -16.48 -18.87
C ALA A 69 -7.15 -17.04 -18.70
N ASN A 70 -6.64 -17.22 -17.49
CA ASN A 70 -5.27 -17.57 -17.16
C ASN A 70 -4.24 -16.59 -17.72
N VAL A 71 -4.54 -15.28 -17.61
CA VAL A 71 -3.67 -14.19 -18.09
C VAL A 71 -3.13 -13.41 -16.90
N GLU A 72 -1.81 -13.23 -16.85
CA GLU A 72 -1.13 -12.41 -15.84
C GLU A 72 -1.55 -10.93 -15.98
N VAL A 73 -2.00 -10.32 -14.90
CA VAL A 73 -2.49 -8.94 -14.86
C VAL A 73 -1.38 -7.98 -14.46
N VAL A 74 -1.04 -7.03 -15.33
CA VAL A 74 -0.08 -5.95 -15.01
C VAL A 74 -0.86 -4.70 -14.64
N MET A 75 -0.84 -4.34 -13.35
CA MET A 75 -1.56 -3.18 -12.82
C MET A 75 -0.82 -1.89 -13.12
N ILE A 76 -1.42 -0.99 -13.90
CA ILE A 76 -0.81 0.26 -14.34
C ILE A 76 -1.27 1.41 -13.46
N ASN A 77 -0.32 2.12 -12.85
CA ASN A 77 -0.63 3.34 -12.10
C ASN A 77 -1.06 4.46 -13.07
N THR A 78 -2.30 4.89 -12.96
CA THR A 78 -2.93 5.88 -13.86
C THR A 78 -2.39 7.32 -13.71
N LYS A 79 -1.52 7.56 -12.73
CA LYS A 79 -0.84 8.85 -12.52
C LYS A 79 0.52 8.96 -13.22
N LEU A 80 1.01 7.87 -13.81
CA LEU A 80 2.26 7.85 -14.55
C LEU A 80 2.09 8.51 -15.92
N THR A 81 3.20 9.05 -16.44
CA THR A 81 3.27 9.53 -17.82
C THR A 81 3.28 8.37 -18.82
N PRO A 82 2.85 8.58 -20.08
CA PRO A 82 2.92 7.55 -21.11
C PRO A 82 4.32 6.93 -21.26
N VAL A 83 5.38 7.74 -21.15
CA VAL A 83 6.77 7.28 -21.25
C VAL A 83 7.14 6.31 -20.11
N GLU A 84 6.76 6.63 -18.88
CA GLU A 84 6.98 5.76 -17.72
C GLU A 84 6.21 4.43 -17.88
N ILE A 85 4.96 4.51 -18.34
CA ILE A 85 4.13 3.32 -18.60
C ILE A 85 4.80 2.44 -19.67
N GLU A 86 5.19 3.01 -20.81
CA GLU A 86 5.89 2.26 -21.87
C GLU A 86 7.17 1.59 -21.37
N GLN A 87 7.97 2.30 -20.58
CA GLN A 87 9.19 1.73 -20.00
C GLN A 87 8.90 0.53 -19.11
N GLN A 88 7.91 0.64 -18.23
CA GLN A 88 7.49 -0.45 -17.36
C GLN A 88 6.99 -1.65 -18.17
N LEU A 89 6.07 -1.44 -19.09
CA LEU A 89 5.47 -2.51 -19.90
C LEU A 89 6.49 -3.21 -20.80
N ASN A 90 7.39 -2.44 -21.42
CA ASN A 90 8.46 -2.99 -22.25
C ASN A 90 9.44 -3.84 -21.45
N SER A 91 9.73 -3.48 -20.18
CA SER A 91 10.67 -4.21 -19.33
C SER A 91 10.25 -5.65 -19.03
N ILE A 92 8.96 -5.96 -19.16
CA ILE A 92 8.38 -7.28 -18.91
C ILE A 92 7.60 -7.83 -20.12
N GLY A 93 7.73 -7.19 -21.30
CA GLY A 93 7.21 -7.70 -22.56
C GLY A 93 5.69 -7.64 -22.73
N VAL A 94 5.01 -6.67 -22.11
CA VAL A 94 3.56 -6.47 -22.29
C VAL A 94 3.30 -5.80 -23.64
N GLN A 95 2.42 -6.41 -24.45
CA GLN A 95 2.09 -5.94 -25.80
C GLN A 95 0.69 -5.33 -25.89
N THR A 96 -0.24 -5.72 -25.01
CA THR A 96 -1.64 -5.31 -25.03
C THR A 96 -2.03 -4.70 -23.70
N VAL A 97 -2.82 -3.63 -23.75
CA VAL A 97 -3.32 -2.89 -22.58
C VAL A 97 -4.82 -2.65 -22.73
N PHE A 98 -5.61 -3.01 -21.74
CA PHE A 98 -6.99 -2.57 -21.62
C PHE A 98 -7.05 -1.20 -20.97
N THR A 99 -7.79 -0.26 -21.53
CA THR A 99 -7.81 1.15 -21.11
C THR A 99 -9.23 1.66 -20.90
N PHE A 100 -9.42 2.49 -19.85
CA PHE A 100 -10.71 3.17 -19.60
C PHE A 100 -10.80 4.56 -20.26
N LYS A 101 -9.72 5.01 -20.88
CA LYS A 101 -9.61 6.27 -21.61
C LYS A 101 -8.45 6.20 -22.60
N PRO A 102 -8.41 7.05 -23.62
CA PRO A 102 -7.30 7.06 -24.57
C PRO A 102 -5.93 7.16 -23.86
N LEU A 103 -5.03 6.25 -24.24
CA LEU A 103 -3.65 6.18 -23.75
C LEU A 103 -2.71 6.13 -24.95
N HIS A 104 -1.85 7.12 -25.09
CA HIS A 104 -0.93 7.25 -26.24
C HIS A 104 0.42 6.59 -25.91
N ILE A 105 0.49 5.28 -26.11
CA ILE A 105 1.68 4.43 -25.93
C ILE A 105 1.85 3.50 -27.13
N LYS A 106 2.99 2.82 -27.22
CA LYS A 106 3.31 1.90 -28.34
C LYS A 106 2.57 0.57 -28.29
N GLN A 107 2.12 0.17 -27.12
CA GLN A 107 1.33 -1.05 -26.91
C GLN A 107 -0.01 -0.96 -27.62
N ASN A 108 -0.56 -2.12 -28.01
CA ASN A 108 -1.92 -2.20 -28.50
C ASN A 108 -2.90 -1.87 -27.38
N CYS A 109 -3.58 -0.71 -27.48
CA CYS A 109 -4.56 -0.27 -26.49
C CYS A 109 -5.97 -0.63 -26.97
N ILE A 110 -6.69 -1.38 -26.14
CA ILE A 110 -8.08 -1.78 -26.37
C ILE A 110 -8.94 -1.03 -25.34
N ASP A 111 -9.95 -0.29 -25.80
CA ASP A 111 -10.91 0.33 -24.90
C ASP A 111 -11.74 -0.75 -24.20
N ILE A 112 -11.95 -0.61 -22.91
CA ILE A 112 -12.74 -1.57 -22.11
C ILE A 112 -14.18 -1.65 -22.61
N GLU A 113 -14.73 -0.55 -23.14
CA GLU A 113 -16.07 -0.52 -23.71
C GLU A 113 -16.16 -1.25 -25.07
N ASP A 114 -15.03 -1.54 -25.72
CA ASP A 114 -14.97 -2.31 -26.98
C ASP A 114 -14.88 -3.83 -26.75
N ILE A 115 -14.91 -4.28 -25.50
CA ILE A 115 -14.96 -5.71 -25.19
C ILE A 115 -16.36 -6.24 -25.54
N HIS A 116 -16.46 -6.82 -26.73
CA HIS A 116 -17.72 -7.39 -27.23
C HIS A 116 -17.95 -8.78 -26.65
N ILE A 117 -19.10 -8.97 -26.04
CA ILE A 117 -19.58 -10.22 -25.50
C ILE A 117 -20.31 -10.95 -26.64
N ASP A 118 -19.80 -12.11 -27.05
CA ASP A 118 -20.49 -12.99 -27.99
C ASP A 118 -21.31 -14.01 -27.21
N ASP A 119 -22.54 -13.70 -26.91
CA ASP A 119 -23.48 -14.57 -26.16
C ASP A 119 -23.77 -15.92 -26.86
N SER A 120 -23.33 -16.09 -28.13
CA SER A 120 -23.60 -17.30 -28.92
C SER A 120 -22.59 -18.44 -28.71
N LYS A 121 -21.47 -18.18 -28.06
CA LYS A 121 -20.39 -19.15 -27.83
C LYS A 121 -20.25 -19.52 -26.36
N HIS A 122 -21.11 -20.40 -25.87
CA HIS A 122 -20.96 -21.03 -24.58
C HIS A 122 -20.02 -22.25 -24.67
N GLU A 123 -18.69 -22.01 -24.73
CA GLU A 123 -17.75 -23.07 -24.39
C GLU A 123 -17.73 -23.20 -22.86
N GLU A 124 -17.96 -24.39 -22.33
CA GLU A 124 -17.72 -24.70 -20.93
C GLU A 124 -16.21 -24.71 -20.71
N TYR A 125 -15.71 -23.67 -20.01
CA TYR A 125 -14.32 -23.65 -19.56
C TYR A 125 -14.26 -24.11 -18.10
N ASP A 126 -13.26 -24.92 -17.81
CA ASP A 126 -12.84 -25.19 -16.43
C ASP A 126 -11.99 -24.00 -15.94
N PHE A 127 -12.54 -23.26 -14.99
CA PHE A 127 -11.89 -22.09 -14.41
C PHE A 127 -11.07 -22.48 -13.16
N THR A 128 -10.13 -23.39 -13.35
CA THR A 128 -9.18 -23.74 -12.29
C THR A 128 -8.01 -22.78 -12.26
N ILE A 129 -7.51 -22.49 -11.06
CA ILE A 129 -6.27 -21.74 -10.83
C ILE A 129 -5.20 -22.67 -10.29
N ASP A 130 -3.95 -22.48 -10.78
CA ASP A 130 -2.76 -22.95 -10.10
C ASP A 130 -2.33 -21.87 -9.10
N MET A 131 -2.13 -22.26 -7.86
CA MET A 131 -1.78 -21.32 -6.80
C MET A 131 -0.40 -20.71 -7.00
N ASP A 132 0.46 -21.36 -7.76
CA ASP A 132 1.82 -20.88 -8.08
C ASP A 132 1.85 -19.99 -9.32
N ASP A 133 0.76 -19.89 -10.08
CA ASP A 133 0.67 -18.99 -11.22
C ASP A 133 0.67 -17.52 -10.77
N ILE A 134 1.35 -16.67 -11.56
CA ILE A 134 1.35 -15.22 -11.37
C ILE A 134 -0.05 -14.68 -11.71
N SER A 135 -0.73 -14.16 -10.72
CA SER A 135 -2.03 -13.49 -10.88
C SER A 135 -1.86 -12.02 -11.23
N THR A 136 -0.96 -11.32 -10.53
CA THR A 136 -0.73 -9.89 -10.72
C THR A 136 0.74 -9.52 -10.74
N ILE A 137 1.06 -8.44 -11.47
CA ILE A 137 2.37 -7.81 -11.50
C ILE A 137 2.16 -6.34 -11.20
N MET A 138 2.87 -5.81 -10.20
CA MET A 138 2.85 -4.41 -9.84
C MET A 138 4.24 -3.82 -9.88
N PHE A 139 4.35 -2.57 -10.35
CA PHE A 139 5.63 -1.87 -10.32
C PHE A 139 5.78 -1.05 -9.04
N THR A 140 6.91 -1.23 -8.37
CA THR A 140 7.29 -0.38 -7.25
C THR A 140 8.11 0.80 -7.77
N SER A 141 7.84 1.99 -7.28
CA SER A 141 8.68 3.16 -7.53
C SER A 141 10.01 2.97 -6.81
N GLY A 142 11.01 2.46 -7.50
CA GLY A 142 12.37 2.42 -7.00
C GLY A 142 12.85 3.85 -6.71
N THR A 143 13.26 4.14 -5.48
CA THR A 143 13.77 5.47 -5.11
C THR A 143 15.18 5.72 -5.63
N THR A 144 15.84 4.70 -6.22
CA THR A 144 17.24 4.74 -6.66
C THR A 144 17.49 4.12 -8.04
N GLY A 145 16.45 3.80 -8.81
CA GLY A 145 16.62 3.14 -10.12
C GLY A 145 15.30 2.90 -10.85
N PRO A 146 15.31 2.16 -11.96
CA PRO A 146 14.12 1.79 -12.70
C PRO A 146 13.11 1.09 -11.79
N ALA A 147 11.83 1.30 -12.05
CA ALA A 147 10.76 0.61 -11.32
C ALA A 147 10.93 -0.91 -11.42
N LYS A 148 10.78 -1.61 -10.29
CA LYS A 148 10.91 -3.07 -10.23
C LYS A 148 9.55 -3.72 -10.38
N ALA A 149 9.46 -4.73 -11.25
CA ALA A 149 8.24 -5.52 -11.44
C ALA A 149 8.14 -6.61 -10.38
N VAL A 150 7.13 -6.52 -9.53
CA VAL A 150 6.81 -7.45 -8.44
C VAL A 150 5.75 -8.43 -8.93
N PRO A 151 6.09 -9.69 -9.19
CA PRO A 151 5.10 -10.72 -9.47
C PRO A 151 4.46 -11.21 -8.17
N GLN A 152 3.16 -11.41 -8.18
CA GLN A 152 2.39 -11.91 -7.06
C GLN A 152 1.57 -13.10 -7.54
N THR A 153 1.77 -14.26 -6.95
CA THR A 153 1.02 -15.47 -7.27
C THR A 153 -0.33 -15.49 -6.56
N PHE A 154 -1.25 -16.36 -6.99
CA PHE A 154 -2.49 -16.61 -6.27
C PHE A 154 -2.19 -17.04 -4.83
N SER A 155 -1.16 -17.87 -4.62
CA SER A 155 -0.70 -18.29 -3.30
C SER A 155 -0.28 -17.11 -2.43
N ASN A 156 0.52 -16.16 -2.99
CA ASN A 156 0.95 -14.98 -2.24
C ASN A 156 -0.26 -14.15 -1.75
N HIS A 157 -1.24 -13.94 -2.61
CA HIS A 157 -2.47 -13.23 -2.26
C HIS A 157 -3.30 -13.97 -1.21
N TYR A 158 -3.44 -15.30 -1.37
CA TYR A 158 -4.16 -16.12 -0.40
C TYR A 158 -3.55 -16.04 1.00
N PHE A 159 -2.23 -16.26 1.12
CA PHE A 159 -1.55 -16.17 2.41
C PHE A 159 -1.57 -14.75 3.00
N SER A 160 -1.49 -13.71 2.16
CA SER A 160 -1.69 -12.32 2.61
C SER A 160 -3.10 -12.09 3.16
N ALA A 161 -4.13 -12.64 2.50
CA ALA A 161 -5.50 -12.54 2.97
C ALA A 161 -5.69 -13.28 4.32
N MET A 162 -5.13 -14.49 4.46
CA MET A 162 -5.23 -15.25 5.71
C MET A 162 -4.54 -14.55 6.88
N GLY A 163 -3.32 -14.02 6.69
CA GLY A 163 -2.61 -13.25 7.72
C GLY A 163 -3.35 -11.96 8.09
N CYS A 164 -3.97 -11.29 7.11
CA CYS A 164 -4.82 -10.14 7.37
C CYS A 164 -6.08 -10.52 8.16
N LYS A 165 -6.73 -11.64 7.82
CA LYS A 165 -7.90 -12.13 8.54
C LYS A 165 -7.58 -12.43 10.01
N GLU A 166 -6.44 -13.05 10.27
CA GLU A 166 -5.97 -13.33 11.64
C GLU A 166 -5.75 -12.03 12.45
N SER A 167 -5.13 -11.02 11.83
CA SER A 167 -4.71 -9.80 12.52
C SER A 167 -5.83 -8.75 12.65
N LEU A 168 -6.69 -8.64 11.64
CA LEU A 168 -7.72 -7.61 11.57
C LEU A 168 -9.10 -8.15 11.98
N GLY A 169 -9.40 -9.40 11.61
CA GLY A 169 -10.72 -10.00 11.77
C GLY A 169 -11.71 -9.47 10.73
N TYR A 170 -12.17 -10.37 9.85
CA TYR A 170 -13.27 -10.15 8.91
C TYR A 170 -13.85 -11.51 8.49
N ASP A 171 -15.10 -11.50 8.07
CA ASP A 171 -15.83 -12.67 7.65
C ASP A 171 -16.84 -12.32 6.53
N GLU A 172 -17.69 -13.26 6.18
CA GLU A 172 -18.71 -13.07 5.16
C GLU A 172 -19.73 -11.96 5.46
N SER A 173 -19.91 -11.55 6.71
CA SER A 173 -20.81 -10.44 7.09
C SER A 173 -20.21 -9.07 6.87
N THR A 174 -18.89 -8.99 6.64
CA THR A 174 -18.14 -7.76 6.45
C THR A 174 -18.64 -6.94 5.26
N ARG A 175 -18.68 -5.62 5.44
CA ARG A 175 -18.91 -4.63 4.38
C ARG A 175 -17.70 -3.71 4.34
N TRP A 176 -16.81 -3.95 3.38
CA TRP A 176 -15.52 -3.25 3.33
C TRP A 176 -15.55 -2.13 2.29
N LEU A 177 -15.40 -0.88 2.76
CA LEU A 177 -15.31 0.30 1.91
C LEU A 177 -13.88 0.46 1.36
N SER A 178 -13.76 0.38 0.03
CA SER A 178 -12.51 0.54 -0.70
C SER A 178 -12.47 1.87 -1.44
N VAL A 179 -11.67 2.80 -0.94
CA VAL A 179 -11.42 4.13 -1.50
C VAL A 179 -10.00 4.27 -2.07
N LEU A 180 -9.14 3.30 -1.80
CA LEU A 180 -7.77 3.27 -2.28
C LEU A 180 -7.72 2.74 -3.72
N PRO A 181 -6.79 3.24 -4.57
CA PRO A 181 -6.74 2.85 -5.97
C PRO A 181 -6.54 1.34 -6.16
N ILE A 182 -7.40 0.71 -6.94
CA ILE A 182 -7.37 -0.73 -7.22
C ILE A 182 -6.10 -1.17 -7.98
N TYR A 183 -5.42 -0.24 -8.66
CA TYR A 183 -4.14 -0.52 -9.32
C TYR A 183 -2.94 -0.52 -8.34
N HIS A 184 -3.15 -0.27 -7.06
CA HIS A 184 -2.19 -0.51 -5.98
C HIS A 184 -2.62 -1.71 -5.13
N ILE A 185 -1.65 -2.37 -4.52
CA ILE A 185 -1.93 -3.54 -3.69
C ILE A 185 -2.90 -3.24 -2.54
N SER A 186 -2.88 -2.02 -2.00
CA SER A 186 -3.79 -1.60 -0.93
C SER A 186 -5.27 -1.58 -1.35
N GLY A 187 -5.57 -1.27 -2.60
CA GLY A 187 -6.93 -1.36 -3.16
C GLY A 187 -7.26 -2.76 -3.65
N LEU A 188 -6.35 -3.37 -4.45
CA LEU A 188 -6.56 -4.71 -5.02
C LEU A 188 -6.76 -5.77 -3.95
N SER A 189 -6.02 -5.70 -2.84
CA SER A 189 -6.11 -6.70 -1.78
C SER A 189 -7.50 -6.79 -1.15
N VAL A 190 -8.29 -5.70 -1.16
CA VAL A 190 -9.67 -5.74 -0.64
C VAL A 190 -10.58 -6.55 -1.58
N LEU A 191 -10.45 -6.37 -2.91
CA LEU A 191 -11.14 -7.19 -3.90
C LEU A 191 -10.77 -8.67 -3.73
N ILE A 192 -9.49 -8.99 -3.61
CA ILE A 192 -9.02 -10.37 -3.44
C ILE A 192 -9.59 -11.00 -2.16
N ARG A 193 -9.54 -10.27 -1.03
CA ARG A 193 -10.11 -10.72 0.25
C ARG A 193 -11.61 -10.98 0.15
N SER A 194 -12.36 -10.12 -0.58
CA SER A 194 -13.79 -10.33 -0.79
C SER A 194 -14.07 -11.61 -1.58
N LEU A 195 -13.27 -11.90 -2.62
CA LEU A 195 -13.41 -13.12 -3.40
C LEU A 195 -13.05 -14.38 -2.61
N ILE A 196 -12.09 -14.31 -1.70
CA ILE A 196 -11.67 -15.43 -0.85
C ILE A 196 -12.70 -15.69 0.25
N GLU A 197 -13.15 -14.65 0.96
CA GLU A 197 -13.99 -14.78 2.15
C GLU A 197 -15.48 -14.66 1.89
N GLY A 198 -15.89 -14.07 0.78
CA GLY A 198 -17.31 -13.94 0.44
C GLY A 198 -18.00 -12.74 1.07
N PHE A 199 -17.31 -11.66 1.41
CA PHE A 199 -17.91 -10.43 1.93
C PHE A 199 -18.28 -9.41 0.82
N THR A 200 -19.07 -8.39 1.17
CA THR A 200 -19.45 -7.31 0.24
C THR A 200 -18.37 -6.24 0.15
N LEU A 201 -17.84 -6.01 -1.06
CA LEU A 201 -16.95 -4.90 -1.37
C LEU A 201 -17.76 -3.67 -1.77
N ILE A 202 -17.63 -2.57 -1.04
CA ILE A 202 -18.17 -1.27 -1.44
C ILE A 202 -17.05 -0.48 -2.10
N LEU A 203 -17.19 -0.19 -3.39
CA LEU A 203 -16.14 0.41 -4.21
C LEU A 203 -16.46 1.87 -4.50
N GLU A 204 -15.61 2.79 -4.05
CA GLU A 204 -15.74 4.21 -4.39
C GLU A 204 -14.67 4.64 -5.40
N PRO A 205 -15.00 5.48 -6.38
CA PRO A 205 -14.06 5.89 -7.43
C PRO A 205 -12.82 6.60 -6.90
N LYS A 206 -12.97 7.33 -5.79
CA LYS A 206 -11.92 8.08 -5.08
C LYS A 206 -12.33 8.33 -3.64
N PHE A 207 -11.37 8.71 -2.82
CA PHE A 207 -11.67 9.24 -1.50
C PHE A 207 -12.34 10.62 -1.62
N ASP A 208 -13.48 10.76 -0.94
CA ASP A 208 -14.22 12.01 -0.78
C ASP A 208 -14.78 12.01 0.64
N VAL A 209 -14.48 13.03 1.43
CA VAL A 209 -14.75 13.02 2.88
C VAL A 209 -16.24 12.91 3.18
N ASP A 210 -17.07 13.77 2.53
CA ASP A 210 -18.51 13.80 2.76
C ASP A 210 -19.16 12.47 2.36
N ARG A 211 -18.75 11.92 1.22
CA ARG A 211 -19.25 10.64 0.72
C ARG A 211 -18.87 9.49 1.65
N VAL A 212 -17.61 9.44 2.11
CA VAL A 212 -17.13 8.40 3.03
C VAL A 212 -17.88 8.47 4.37
N ILE A 213 -18.06 9.66 4.94
CA ILE A 213 -18.81 9.85 6.18
C ILE A 213 -20.28 9.41 5.98
N HIS A 214 -20.88 9.78 4.85
CA HIS A 214 -22.24 9.35 4.52
C HIS A 214 -22.37 7.82 4.47
N LEU A 215 -21.46 7.13 3.78
CA LEU A 215 -21.46 5.68 3.68
C LEU A 215 -21.24 5.00 5.04
N ILE A 216 -20.29 5.49 5.83
CA ILE A 216 -20.02 4.94 7.17
C ILE A 216 -21.28 5.06 8.07
N LYS A 217 -22.02 6.16 7.96
CA LYS A 217 -23.20 6.39 8.79
C LYS A 217 -24.47 5.68 8.32
N ASN A 218 -24.62 5.43 7.00
CA ASN A 218 -25.90 5.01 6.43
C ASN A 218 -25.88 3.61 5.76
N ASP A 219 -24.70 3.12 5.33
CA ASP A 219 -24.60 1.88 4.54
C ASP A 219 -23.98 0.71 5.31
N ASN A 220 -24.03 0.74 6.64
CA ASN A 220 -23.54 -0.33 7.52
C ASN A 220 -22.09 -0.76 7.22
N ILE A 221 -21.22 0.19 6.89
CA ILE A 221 -19.80 -0.08 6.66
C ILE A 221 -19.16 -0.57 7.95
N THR A 222 -18.53 -1.74 7.90
CA THR A 222 -17.81 -2.32 9.04
C THR A 222 -16.30 -2.11 8.94
N HIS A 223 -15.74 -2.08 7.73
CA HIS A 223 -14.31 -1.97 7.47
C HIS A 223 -14.01 -0.89 6.43
N ILE A 224 -12.89 -0.19 6.61
CA ILE A 224 -12.35 0.74 5.61
C ILE A 224 -10.82 0.69 5.62
N SER A 225 -10.20 0.83 4.43
CA SER A 225 -8.75 0.98 4.29
C SER A 225 -8.40 2.43 3.96
N LEU A 226 -7.50 3.01 4.74
CA LEU A 226 -7.10 4.41 4.62
C LEU A 226 -5.57 4.57 4.66
N VAL A 227 -5.11 5.73 4.22
CA VAL A 227 -3.75 6.23 4.49
C VAL A 227 -3.82 7.31 5.58
N PRO A 228 -2.72 7.63 6.28
CA PRO A 228 -2.73 8.63 7.36
C PRO A 228 -3.37 9.97 6.97
N GLN A 229 -3.14 10.43 5.76
CA GLN A 229 -3.71 11.70 5.27
C GLN A 229 -5.24 11.67 5.21
N THR A 230 -5.83 10.58 4.72
CA THR A 230 -7.30 10.46 4.62
C THR A 230 -7.95 10.25 5.98
N LEU A 231 -7.27 9.58 6.91
CA LEU A 231 -7.70 9.53 8.30
C LEU A 231 -7.73 10.92 8.93
N GLN A 232 -6.68 11.73 8.70
CA GLN A 232 -6.62 13.10 9.20
C GLN A 232 -7.82 13.95 8.72
N TRP A 233 -8.18 13.83 7.45
CA TRP A 233 -9.34 14.54 6.90
C TRP A 233 -10.65 14.09 7.56
N LEU A 234 -10.87 12.78 7.74
CA LEU A 234 -12.07 12.28 8.45
C LEU A 234 -12.15 12.77 9.90
N MET A 235 -11.02 12.92 10.58
CA MET A 235 -10.99 13.47 11.95
C MET A 235 -11.25 14.97 11.99
N GLN A 236 -10.92 15.72 10.93
CA GLN A 236 -11.21 17.16 10.85
C GLN A 236 -12.68 17.45 10.62
N ASP A 237 -13.36 16.61 9.82
CA ASP A 237 -14.80 16.74 9.53
C ASP A 237 -15.69 15.96 10.50
N GLU A 238 -15.16 15.69 11.70
CA GLU A 238 -15.87 15.13 12.84
C GLU A 238 -16.67 13.86 12.53
N LEU A 239 -15.98 12.79 12.11
CA LEU A 239 -16.58 11.45 12.08
C LEU A 239 -17.00 11.05 13.50
N THR A 240 -18.23 11.38 13.86
CA THR A 240 -18.79 11.11 15.18
C THR A 240 -19.76 9.94 15.15
N GLN A 241 -19.82 9.21 16.25
CA GLN A 241 -20.82 8.16 16.47
C GLN A 241 -22.26 8.71 16.45
N PRO A 242 -23.28 7.90 16.10
CA PRO A 242 -23.22 6.44 15.93
C PRO A 242 -22.82 6.01 14.51
N TYR A 243 -22.05 4.92 14.42
CA TYR A 243 -21.74 4.20 13.19
C TYR A 243 -21.44 2.72 13.52
N GLN A 244 -21.44 1.84 12.49
CA GLN A 244 -21.12 0.41 12.63
C GLN A 244 -19.66 0.08 12.27
N LEU A 245 -18.84 1.09 12.05
CA LEU A 245 -17.44 0.91 11.68
C LEU A 245 -16.66 0.23 12.82
N GLU A 246 -16.10 -0.94 12.50
CA GLU A 246 -15.36 -1.78 13.45
C GLU A 246 -13.85 -1.70 13.24
N LYS A 247 -13.42 -1.47 11.99
CA LYS A 247 -11.99 -1.54 11.60
C LYS A 247 -11.64 -0.44 10.62
N ILE A 248 -10.61 0.33 10.95
CA ILE A 248 -9.94 1.28 10.06
C ILE A 248 -8.53 0.75 9.83
N LEU A 249 -8.28 0.07 8.70
CA LEU A 249 -6.95 -0.42 8.36
C LEU A 249 -6.11 0.72 7.80
N LEU A 250 -5.04 1.07 8.51
CA LEU A 250 -4.11 2.13 8.13
C LEU A 250 -2.80 1.55 7.63
N GLY A 251 -2.34 2.03 6.50
CA GLY A 251 -1.09 1.59 5.92
C GLY A 251 -0.53 2.54 4.87
N GLY A 252 0.54 2.11 4.22
CA GLY A 252 1.11 2.84 3.09
C GLY A 252 2.02 4.02 3.43
N ALA A 253 1.94 4.58 4.63
CA ALA A 253 2.86 5.60 5.15
C ALA A 253 2.96 5.46 6.67
N LYS A 254 4.00 6.08 7.26
CA LYS A 254 4.18 6.07 8.70
C LYS A 254 3.06 6.84 9.39
N LEU A 255 2.53 6.27 10.46
CA LEU A 255 1.57 6.89 11.35
C LEU A 255 2.30 7.33 12.62
N TYR A 256 2.22 8.61 12.94
CA TYR A 256 2.88 9.17 14.11
C TYR A 256 2.02 9.03 15.37
N GLU A 257 2.65 8.90 16.52
CA GLU A 257 1.97 8.72 17.82
C GLU A 257 0.92 9.78 18.11
N THR A 258 1.21 11.04 17.76
CA THR A 258 0.24 12.15 17.94
C THR A 258 -1.07 11.90 17.20
N MET A 259 -1.00 11.34 15.99
CA MET A 259 -2.19 11.00 15.22
C MET A 259 -2.88 9.74 15.77
N ILE A 260 -2.10 8.75 16.22
CA ILE A 260 -2.61 7.52 16.84
C ILE A 260 -3.39 7.89 18.10
N ASN A 261 -2.78 8.66 19.02
CA ASN A 261 -3.42 9.07 20.27
C ASN A 261 -4.70 9.88 19.99
N LYS A 262 -4.65 10.84 19.06
CA LYS A 262 -5.82 11.61 18.66
C LYS A 262 -6.94 10.74 18.11
N ALA A 263 -6.64 9.77 17.26
CA ALA A 263 -7.64 8.85 16.70
C ALA A 263 -8.24 7.94 17.79
N LEU A 264 -7.42 7.46 18.73
CA LEU A 264 -7.89 6.67 19.87
C LEU A 264 -8.76 7.49 20.84
N ASP A 265 -8.44 8.77 21.07
CA ASP A 265 -9.24 9.69 21.85
C ASP A 265 -10.62 9.93 21.22
N TYR A 266 -10.70 9.97 19.90
CA TYR A 266 -11.96 9.98 19.14
C TYR A 266 -12.65 8.61 19.07
N GLN A 267 -12.13 7.60 19.76
CA GLN A 267 -12.66 6.23 19.79
C GLN A 267 -12.73 5.58 18.39
N LEU A 268 -11.86 6.00 17.46
CA LEU A 268 -11.78 5.37 16.14
C LEU A 268 -11.09 4.00 16.24
N PRO A 269 -11.65 2.96 15.61
CA PRO A 269 -11.10 1.60 15.67
C PRO A 269 -9.92 1.45 14.69
N ILE A 270 -8.82 2.18 14.93
CA ILE A 270 -7.67 2.21 14.04
C ILE A 270 -6.77 0.99 14.21
N TYR A 271 -6.39 0.39 13.09
CA TYR A 271 -5.41 -0.69 12.99
C TYR A 271 -4.21 -0.19 12.20
N ASN A 272 -3.08 0.03 12.87
CA ASN A 272 -1.83 0.44 12.22
C ASN A 272 -1.14 -0.76 11.60
N SER A 273 -0.66 -0.66 10.36
CA SER A 273 -0.06 -1.80 9.67
C SER A 273 1.18 -1.45 8.88
N PHE A 274 2.04 -2.47 8.71
CA PHE A 274 3.20 -2.42 7.86
C PHE A 274 3.17 -3.53 6.81
N GLY A 275 3.53 -3.15 5.59
CA GLY A 275 3.62 -4.04 4.44
C GLY A 275 3.99 -3.29 3.17
N MET A 276 4.17 -4.04 2.10
CA MET A 276 4.64 -3.52 0.82
C MET A 276 4.10 -4.37 -0.33
N THR A 277 4.35 -3.94 -1.56
CA THR A 277 3.93 -4.68 -2.75
C THR A 277 4.54 -6.07 -2.79
N GLU A 278 5.78 -6.20 -2.35
CA GLU A 278 6.55 -7.45 -2.30
C GLU A 278 6.00 -8.48 -1.30
N THR A 279 5.14 -8.04 -0.37
CA THR A 279 4.47 -8.90 0.63
C THR A 279 2.96 -9.01 0.41
N CYS A 280 2.47 -8.65 -0.79
CA CYS A 280 1.05 -8.68 -1.16
C CYS A 280 0.12 -7.92 -0.20
N SER A 281 0.53 -6.79 0.33
CA SER A 281 -0.12 -5.91 1.29
C SER A 281 0.55 -5.97 2.67
N GLN A 282 -0.20 -5.67 3.76
CA GLN A 282 0.35 -5.70 5.11
C GLN A 282 0.60 -7.16 5.57
N PHE A 283 1.60 -7.31 6.41
CA PHE A 283 1.94 -8.57 7.08
C PHE A 283 2.20 -8.41 8.59
N VAL A 284 2.10 -7.19 9.10
CA VAL A 284 2.08 -6.87 10.53
C VAL A 284 0.97 -5.88 10.76
N THR A 285 0.21 -6.03 11.85
CA THR A 285 -0.91 -5.14 12.16
C THR A 285 -1.06 -4.99 13.67
N ALA A 286 -1.13 -3.74 14.15
CA ALA A 286 -1.41 -3.39 15.53
C ALA A 286 -2.90 -3.07 15.71
N SER A 287 -3.56 -3.72 16.66
CA SER A 287 -4.93 -3.40 17.08
C SER A 287 -5.00 -2.13 17.91
N PRO A 288 -6.21 -1.54 18.12
CA PRO A 288 -6.36 -0.41 19.02
C PRO A 288 -5.86 -0.65 20.45
N GLU A 289 -5.97 -1.90 20.94
CA GLU A 289 -5.48 -2.30 22.27
C GLU A 289 -3.94 -2.26 22.31
N MET A 290 -3.28 -2.85 21.29
CA MET A 290 -1.82 -2.81 21.15
C MET A 290 -1.31 -1.36 21.03
N LEU A 291 -2.02 -0.50 20.29
CA LEU A 291 -1.66 0.91 20.12
C LEU A 291 -1.84 1.75 21.39
N ARG A 292 -2.73 1.35 22.32
CA ARG A 292 -2.82 1.98 23.65
C ARG A 292 -1.67 1.60 24.57
N GLU A 293 -1.16 0.38 24.42
CA GLU A 293 0.01 -0.10 25.17
C GLU A 293 1.32 0.45 24.60
N GLU A 294 1.48 0.34 23.26
CA GLU A 294 2.68 0.70 22.51
C GLU A 294 2.31 1.50 21.25
N PRO A 295 2.13 2.83 21.33
CA PRO A 295 1.65 3.65 20.22
C PRO A 295 2.57 3.64 18.99
N SER A 296 3.87 3.40 19.15
CA SER A 296 4.85 3.40 18.05
C SER A 296 4.96 2.08 17.31
N THR A 297 4.28 1.02 17.77
CA THR A 297 4.34 -0.29 17.14
C THR A 297 3.52 -0.35 15.84
N VAL A 298 3.92 -1.25 14.96
CA VAL A 298 3.10 -1.70 13.83
C VAL A 298 2.41 -3.04 14.14
N GLY A 299 2.54 -3.57 15.36
CA GLY A 299 1.87 -4.76 15.86
C GLY A 299 2.73 -6.00 15.91
N LYS A 300 2.08 -7.16 15.80
CA LYS A 300 2.72 -8.47 15.81
C LYS A 300 2.47 -9.17 14.48
N VAL A 301 3.39 -10.09 14.12
CA VAL A 301 3.22 -10.90 12.89
C VAL A 301 2.14 -11.97 13.10
N PRO A 302 1.30 -12.25 12.08
CA PRO A 302 0.37 -13.37 12.12
C PRO A 302 1.12 -14.72 12.04
N SER A 303 0.42 -15.80 12.35
CA SER A 303 0.98 -17.15 12.47
C SER A 303 1.64 -17.69 11.18
N ASN A 304 1.21 -17.20 10.02
CA ASN A 304 1.72 -17.59 8.71
C ASN A 304 2.91 -16.76 8.21
N VAL A 305 3.42 -15.83 9.01
CA VAL A 305 4.55 -14.95 8.68
C VAL A 305 5.67 -15.14 9.72
N ARG A 306 6.90 -15.17 9.25
CA ARG A 306 8.11 -15.14 10.09
C ARG A 306 8.90 -13.87 9.79
N LEU A 307 9.38 -13.23 10.84
CA LEU A 307 10.14 -12.00 10.76
C LEU A 307 11.42 -12.14 11.57
N LYS A 308 12.53 -11.62 11.06
CA LYS A 308 13.80 -11.50 11.79
C LYS A 308 14.42 -10.12 11.52
N ILE A 309 15.28 -9.69 12.42
CA ILE A 309 16.07 -8.47 12.26
C ILE A 309 17.50 -8.89 11.91
N LEU A 310 17.97 -8.44 10.75
CA LEU A 310 19.32 -8.72 10.26
C LEU A 310 20.30 -7.63 10.69
N ASN A 311 21.54 -8.01 10.97
CA ASN A 311 22.64 -7.09 11.27
C ASN A 311 22.28 -6.09 12.39
N GLN A 312 21.77 -6.60 13.51
CA GLN A 312 21.38 -5.79 14.66
C GLN A 312 22.58 -5.02 15.24
N ASN A 313 22.34 -3.75 15.60
CA ASN A 313 23.25 -2.97 16.43
C ASN A 313 23.05 -3.30 17.93
N GLU A 314 23.77 -2.58 18.82
CA GLU A 314 23.69 -2.79 20.28
C GLU A 314 22.28 -2.52 20.85
N GLU A 315 21.48 -1.70 20.16
CA GLU A 315 20.09 -1.37 20.53
C GLU A 315 19.07 -2.36 19.95
N GLY A 316 19.51 -3.41 19.23
CA GLY A 316 18.63 -4.38 18.59
C GLY A 316 18.00 -3.92 17.27
N HIS A 317 18.43 -2.76 16.74
CA HIS A 317 17.93 -2.23 15.47
C HIS A 317 18.71 -2.84 14.29
N GLY A 318 18.00 -3.24 13.24
CA GLY A 318 18.61 -3.80 12.04
C GLY A 318 17.61 -3.87 10.88
N GLU A 319 18.02 -4.49 9.78
CA GLU A 319 17.14 -4.63 8.60
C GLU A 319 16.05 -5.67 8.85
N VAL A 320 14.81 -5.26 8.66
CA VAL A 320 13.65 -6.16 8.75
C VAL A 320 13.67 -7.13 7.57
N ALA A 321 13.64 -8.41 7.88
CA ALA A 321 13.55 -9.47 6.88
C ALA A 321 12.34 -10.37 7.16
N VAL A 322 11.58 -10.69 6.12
CA VAL A 322 10.29 -11.39 6.21
C VAL A 322 10.26 -12.64 5.35
N SER A 323 9.64 -13.71 5.87
CA SER A 323 9.41 -14.96 5.16
C SER A 323 7.99 -15.44 5.43
N GLY A 324 7.32 -15.92 4.39
CA GLY A 324 5.95 -16.42 4.46
C GLY A 324 5.37 -16.64 3.07
N GLY A 325 4.24 -17.33 2.98
CA GLY A 325 3.57 -17.57 1.70
C GLY A 325 3.08 -16.29 1.01
N ASN A 326 2.99 -15.18 1.74
CA ASN A 326 2.61 -13.87 1.23
C ASN A 326 3.76 -13.12 0.53
N VAL A 327 5.01 -13.60 0.63
CA VAL A 327 6.18 -12.94 0.08
C VAL A 327 6.40 -13.37 -1.38
N MET A 328 6.68 -12.41 -2.27
CA MET A 328 7.03 -12.70 -3.66
C MET A 328 8.25 -13.60 -3.79
N ASN A 329 8.39 -14.30 -4.92
CA ASN A 329 9.55 -15.17 -5.19
C ASN A 329 10.73 -14.43 -5.86
N GLY A 330 10.68 -13.11 -5.96
CA GLY A 330 11.71 -12.25 -6.60
C GLY A 330 11.12 -11.35 -7.67
N TYR A 331 11.91 -10.37 -8.10
CA TYR A 331 11.50 -9.44 -9.14
C TYR A 331 11.63 -10.03 -10.53
N LEU A 332 10.72 -9.66 -11.45
CA LEU A 332 10.82 -10.03 -12.87
C LEU A 332 11.88 -9.23 -13.63
N THR A 333 12.28 -8.07 -13.10
CA THR A 333 13.24 -7.15 -13.72
C THR A 333 14.47 -6.95 -12.85
N GLY A 334 15.65 -6.88 -13.47
CA GLY A 334 16.92 -6.54 -12.81
C GLY A 334 17.74 -7.76 -12.37
N SER A 335 19.08 -7.58 -12.33
CA SER A 335 20.07 -8.60 -11.94
C SER A 335 20.22 -8.77 -10.41
N GLN A 336 19.37 -8.10 -9.59
CA GLN A 336 19.59 -7.91 -8.14
C GLN A 336 18.84 -8.93 -7.26
N ASN A 337 18.36 -10.05 -7.80
CA ASN A 337 17.66 -11.05 -6.96
C ASN A 337 18.58 -11.73 -5.94
N SER A 338 19.91 -11.81 -6.20
CA SER A 338 20.87 -12.41 -5.26
C SER A 338 20.95 -11.69 -3.92
N ASP A 339 20.75 -10.34 -3.92
CA ASP A 339 20.87 -9.53 -2.71
C ASP A 339 19.51 -9.24 -2.05
N THR A 340 18.42 -9.70 -2.67
CA THR A 340 17.06 -9.44 -2.22
C THR A 340 16.63 -10.38 -1.09
N PHE A 341 17.20 -11.58 -1.05
CA PHE A 341 16.90 -12.61 -0.04
C PHE A 341 18.15 -13.01 0.71
N GLU A 342 17.96 -13.40 1.98
CA GLU A 342 18.99 -13.97 2.86
C GLU A 342 18.38 -15.11 3.67
N ASP A 343 18.89 -16.34 3.50
CA ASP A 343 18.39 -17.56 4.16
C ASP A 343 16.86 -17.79 3.98
N GLY A 344 16.31 -17.46 2.80
CA GLY A 344 14.88 -17.58 2.50
C GLY A 344 14.02 -16.46 3.09
N TYR A 345 14.62 -15.40 3.64
CA TYR A 345 13.94 -14.18 4.07
C TYR A 345 14.15 -13.06 3.06
N PHE A 346 13.06 -12.43 2.66
CA PHE A 346 13.08 -11.22 1.85
C PHE A 346 13.55 -10.04 2.68
N LYS A 347 14.56 -9.32 2.22
CA LYS A 347 15.09 -8.09 2.84
C LYS A 347 14.23 -6.90 2.43
N THR A 348 13.50 -6.33 3.38
CA THR A 348 12.55 -5.26 3.08
C THR A 348 13.23 -3.94 2.73
N GLY A 349 14.47 -3.75 3.16
CA GLY A 349 15.19 -2.48 3.09
C GLY A 349 14.69 -1.45 4.13
N ASP A 350 13.83 -1.88 5.05
CA ASP A 350 13.37 -1.06 6.17
C ASP A 350 14.13 -1.46 7.44
N VAL A 351 14.44 -0.49 8.30
CA VAL A 351 15.07 -0.70 9.61
C VAL A 351 14.00 -0.80 10.67
N GLY A 352 14.13 -1.79 11.54
CA GLY A 352 13.20 -2.02 12.63
C GLY A 352 13.80 -2.80 13.78
N SER A 353 12.98 -3.11 14.77
CA SER A 353 13.28 -4.00 15.89
C SER A 353 12.07 -4.85 16.26
N ILE A 354 12.30 -5.87 17.07
CA ILE A 354 11.27 -6.67 17.73
C ILE A 354 11.62 -6.70 19.20
N ASP A 355 10.66 -6.36 20.06
CA ASP A 355 10.85 -6.45 21.50
C ASP A 355 10.57 -7.86 22.05
N ASP A 356 10.84 -8.08 23.34
CA ASP A 356 10.63 -9.35 24.03
C ASP A 356 9.15 -9.79 24.06
N SER A 357 8.21 -8.86 23.88
CA SER A 357 6.77 -9.12 23.80
C SER A 357 6.32 -9.46 22.37
N GLY A 358 7.22 -9.38 21.38
CA GLY A 358 6.96 -9.63 19.96
C GLY A 358 6.33 -8.46 19.21
N TYR A 359 6.33 -7.25 19.78
CA TYR A 359 5.95 -6.04 19.08
C TYR A 359 7.01 -5.64 18.06
N VAL A 360 6.59 -5.31 16.86
CA VAL A 360 7.44 -4.88 15.75
C VAL A 360 7.40 -3.37 15.65
N TYR A 361 8.59 -2.78 15.52
CA TYR A 361 8.78 -1.35 15.34
C TYR A 361 9.48 -1.10 14.01
N ILE A 362 8.97 -0.18 13.19
CA ILE A 362 9.57 0.23 11.91
C ILE A 362 10.05 1.66 12.05
N TYR A 363 11.34 1.86 11.86
CA TYR A 363 11.97 3.16 12.05
C TYR A 363 12.07 3.93 10.74
N ASP A 364 12.90 3.43 9.80
CA ASP A 364 13.13 4.13 8.52
C ASP A 364 13.59 3.16 7.42
N ARG A 365 13.71 3.66 6.19
CA ARG A 365 14.38 2.95 5.13
C ARG A 365 15.89 2.96 5.36
N ARG A 366 16.56 1.81 5.26
CA ARG A 366 18.01 1.68 5.42
C ARG A 366 18.81 2.64 4.53
N LYS A 367 18.32 2.91 3.32
CA LYS A 367 18.93 3.88 2.38
C LYS A 367 18.73 5.34 2.76
N ASP A 368 17.82 5.65 3.66
CA ASP A 368 17.55 7.01 4.15
C ASP A 368 18.33 7.28 5.45
N LEU A 369 19.00 6.25 6.01
CA LEU A 369 19.88 6.36 7.17
C LEU A 369 20.98 7.38 6.89
N ILE A 370 21.19 8.30 7.82
CA ILE A 370 22.24 9.33 7.76
C ILE A 370 23.43 8.86 8.57
N ILE A 371 24.59 8.72 7.94
CA ILE A 371 25.82 8.31 8.63
C ILE A 371 26.65 9.56 8.87
N SER A 372 26.69 10.02 10.13
CA SER A 372 27.39 11.25 10.54
C SER A 372 28.52 10.92 11.49
N GLY A 373 29.77 11.07 11.05
CA GLY A 373 30.95 10.82 11.86
C GLY A 373 31.06 9.37 12.41
N GLY A 374 30.46 8.41 11.70
CA GLY A 374 30.39 7.01 12.10
C GLY A 374 29.14 6.64 12.91
N GLU A 375 28.34 7.62 13.31
CA GLU A 375 27.09 7.41 14.03
C GLU A 375 25.90 7.26 13.07
N ASN A 376 24.99 6.37 13.37
CA ASN A 376 23.75 6.20 12.64
C ASN A 376 22.68 7.18 13.15
N ILE A 377 22.14 7.99 12.26
CA ILE A 377 21.04 8.93 12.55
C ILE A 377 19.83 8.49 11.75
N TYR A 378 18.76 8.18 12.44
CA TYR A 378 17.49 7.82 11.84
C TYR A 378 16.64 9.08 11.64
N PRO A 379 16.35 9.50 10.39
CA PRO A 379 15.54 10.69 10.11
C PRO A 379 14.25 10.75 10.91
N PHE A 380 13.58 9.61 11.09
CA PHE A 380 12.32 9.55 11.80
C PHE A 380 12.39 10.01 13.26
N GLU A 381 13.50 9.74 13.98
CA GLU A 381 13.65 10.14 15.38
C GLU A 381 13.57 11.68 15.51
N ILE A 382 14.17 12.36 14.56
CA ILE A 382 14.15 13.83 14.49
C ILE A 382 12.75 14.30 14.07
N GLU A 383 12.18 13.69 13.02
CA GLU A 383 10.85 14.01 12.51
C GLU A 383 9.79 13.84 13.59
N HIS A 384 9.85 12.74 14.36
CA HIS A 384 8.93 12.46 15.45
C HIS A 384 8.95 13.55 16.54
N VAL A 385 10.14 13.98 16.94
CA VAL A 385 10.30 15.04 17.95
C VAL A 385 9.77 16.39 17.42
N ILE A 386 10.07 16.71 16.16
CA ILE A 386 9.67 17.99 15.55
C ILE A 386 8.17 18.08 15.27
N LEU A 387 7.53 16.98 14.90
CA LEU A 387 6.06 16.92 14.66
C LEU A 387 5.22 17.13 15.93
N ASN A 388 5.82 17.06 17.12
CA ASN A 388 5.15 17.44 18.36
C ASN A 388 5.00 18.99 18.53
N HIS A 389 5.69 19.78 17.69
CA HIS A 389 5.51 21.22 17.71
C HIS A 389 4.18 21.62 17.04
N PRO A 390 3.31 22.42 17.71
CA PRO A 390 1.93 22.67 17.25
C PRO A 390 1.85 23.37 15.88
N ASP A 391 2.86 24.17 15.52
CA ASP A 391 2.86 24.91 14.28
C ASP A 391 3.49 24.14 13.10
N VAL A 392 4.03 22.94 13.34
CA VAL A 392 4.59 22.08 12.27
C VAL A 392 3.51 21.16 11.72
N GLN A 393 3.15 21.31 10.46
CA GLN A 393 2.16 20.49 9.80
C GLN A 393 2.75 19.16 9.30
N ASN A 394 3.93 19.22 8.68
CA ASN A 394 4.70 18.08 8.22
C ASN A 394 6.20 18.40 8.30
N CYS A 395 7.03 17.36 8.36
CA CYS A 395 8.46 17.53 8.19
C CYS A 395 9.13 16.30 7.56
N VAL A 396 10.28 16.50 6.98
CA VAL A 396 11.15 15.47 6.39
C VAL A 396 12.59 15.82 6.70
N VAL A 397 13.34 14.87 7.20
CA VAL A 397 14.79 14.99 7.42
C VAL A 397 15.53 14.25 6.31
N VAL A 398 16.52 14.91 5.71
CA VAL A 398 17.31 14.36 4.61
C VAL A 398 18.82 14.49 4.89
N PRO A 399 19.65 13.55 4.38
CA PRO A 399 21.09 13.66 4.46
C PRO A 399 21.61 14.77 3.54
N VAL A 400 22.52 15.56 4.07
CA VAL A 400 23.31 16.56 3.32
C VAL A 400 24.79 16.27 3.53
N ASP A 401 25.56 16.31 2.46
CA ASP A 401 27.01 16.08 2.53
C ASP A 401 27.70 17.16 3.34
N ASP A 402 28.62 16.75 4.22
CA ASP A 402 29.41 17.59 5.13
C ASP A 402 30.88 17.16 5.10
N GLU A 403 31.78 18.11 4.90
CA GLU A 403 33.22 17.83 4.77
C GLU A 403 33.82 17.18 6.03
N LYS A 404 33.29 17.51 7.21
CA LYS A 404 33.82 17.03 8.49
C LYS A 404 33.20 15.69 8.92
N TRP A 405 31.91 15.52 8.69
CA TRP A 405 31.12 14.42 9.26
C TRP A 405 30.67 13.39 8.22
N GLY A 406 30.99 13.58 6.94
CA GLY A 406 30.49 12.79 5.81
C GLY A 406 29.08 13.19 5.44
N GLN A 407 28.12 13.00 6.35
CA GLN A 407 26.75 13.47 6.21
C GLN A 407 26.28 14.14 7.50
N VAL A 408 25.31 15.05 7.36
CA VAL A 408 24.57 15.65 8.48
C VAL A 408 23.09 15.76 8.14
N PRO A 409 22.18 15.69 9.12
CA PRO A 409 20.76 15.86 8.87
C PRO A 409 20.41 17.31 8.54
N ALA A 410 19.47 17.48 7.60
CA ALA A 410 18.78 18.74 7.31
C ALA A 410 17.28 18.54 7.49
N LEU A 411 16.64 19.40 8.27
CA LEU A 411 15.20 19.41 8.50
C LEU A 411 14.50 20.30 7.48
N VAL A 412 13.51 19.77 6.77
CA VAL A 412 12.57 20.55 5.94
C VAL A 412 11.19 20.42 6.55
N TYR A 413 10.51 21.54 6.79
CA TYR A 413 9.22 21.55 7.49
C TYR A 413 8.17 22.44 6.80
N GLU A 414 6.92 22.04 6.93
CA GLU A 414 5.74 22.81 6.55
C GLU A 414 5.17 23.51 7.78
N ALA A 415 5.02 24.82 7.70
CA ALA A 415 4.37 25.65 8.71
C ALA A 415 3.80 26.91 8.05
N GLU A 416 2.76 27.52 8.63
CA GLU A 416 2.22 28.79 8.15
C GLU A 416 3.26 29.91 8.24
N GLN A 417 3.95 29.99 9.38
CA GLN A 417 5.01 30.96 9.60
C GLN A 417 6.38 30.28 9.76
N THR A 418 7.44 31.04 9.53
CA THR A 418 8.81 30.57 9.76
C THR A 418 9.03 30.41 11.27
N ILE A 419 9.45 29.20 11.67
CA ILE A 419 9.83 28.90 13.05
C ILE A 419 11.34 29.17 13.18
N GLN A 420 11.72 29.82 14.27
CA GLN A 420 13.12 30.14 14.54
C GLN A 420 13.93 28.86 14.80
N ASP A 421 15.12 28.74 14.22
CA ASP A 421 15.99 27.57 14.39
C ASP A 421 16.25 27.22 15.86
N ASP A 422 16.36 28.25 16.73
CA ASP A 422 16.59 28.02 18.16
C ASP A 422 15.41 27.37 18.88
N THR A 423 14.18 27.53 18.37
CA THR A 423 13.02 26.79 18.85
C THR A 423 13.20 25.29 18.61
N PHE A 424 13.56 24.91 17.41
CA PHE A 424 13.84 23.51 17.06
C PHE A 424 15.03 22.95 17.85
N LYS A 425 16.13 23.71 17.97
CA LYS A 425 17.30 23.31 18.75
C LYS A 425 16.97 23.06 20.21
N ASN A 426 16.12 23.90 20.82
CA ASN A 426 15.67 23.72 22.21
C ASN A 426 14.85 22.44 22.40
N ILE A 427 13.93 22.16 21.47
CA ILE A 427 13.13 20.93 21.49
C ILE A 427 14.04 19.72 21.32
N LEU A 428 14.94 19.75 20.36
CA LEU A 428 15.87 18.65 20.08
C LEU A 428 16.85 18.42 21.24
N ASN A 429 17.37 19.47 21.87
CA ASN A 429 18.26 19.36 23.03
C ASN A 429 17.62 18.64 24.22
N SER A 430 16.30 18.73 24.36
CA SER A 430 15.56 18.07 25.44
C SER A 430 15.21 16.61 25.14
N ASN A 431 15.28 16.17 23.88
CA ASN A 431 14.74 14.89 23.45
C ASN A 431 15.76 13.99 22.75
N LEU A 432 16.80 14.52 22.12
CA LEU A 432 17.74 13.75 21.29
C LEU A 432 19.20 14.10 21.60
N ALA A 433 20.06 13.10 21.42
CA ALA A 433 21.50 13.28 21.48
C ALA A 433 21.98 14.32 20.45
N LYS A 434 22.96 15.14 20.82
CA LYS A 434 23.39 16.31 20.04
C LYS A 434 23.89 15.98 18.62
N TYR A 435 24.46 14.79 18.40
CA TYR A 435 24.91 14.36 17.08
C TYR A 435 23.76 14.12 16.09
N LYS A 436 22.55 13.87 16.60
CA LYS A 436 21.32 13.68 15.80
C LYS A 436 20.69 14.99 15.33
N HIS A 437 21.15 16.14 15.87
CA HIS A 437 20.49 17.43 15.56
C HIS A 437 20.76 17.86 14.12
N PRO A 438 19.70 18.32 13.41
CA PRO A 438 19.88 18.92 12.08
C PRO A 438 20.84 20.10 12.10
N LYS A 439 21.72 20.15 11.11
CA LYS A 439 22.60 21.28 10.89
C LYS A 439 21.90 22.42 10.16
N TYR A 440 20.89 22.09 9.37
CA TYR A 440 20.15 23.02 8.53
C TYR A 440 18.65 22.86 8.77
N PHE A 441 17.92 23.99 8.72
CA PHE A 441 16.48 24.08 8.90
C PHE A 441 15.88 24.87 7.74
N TYR A 442 14.96 24.25 6.99
CA TYR A 442 14.34 24.86 5.82
C TYR A 442 12.84 24.85 5.93
N LYS A 443 12.20 26.01 5.77
CA LYS A 443 10.75 26.09 5.61
C LYS A 443 10.40 25.87 4.14
N ILE A 444 9.36 25.09 3.89
CA ILE A 444 8.75 24.92 2.57
C ILE A 444 7.24 25.11 2.68
N ASN A 445 6.58 25.59 1.61
CA ASN A 445 5.13 25.75 1.63
C ASN A 445 4.41 24.41 1.53
N GLU A 446 4.95 23.47 0.76
CA GLU A 446 4.42 22.13 0.60
C GLU A 446 5.57 21.14 0.33
N ILE A 447 5.66 20.09 1.15
CA ILE A 447 6.65 19.03 0.98
C ILE A 447 6.25 18.17 -0.23
N PRO A 448 7.17 17.96 -1.21
CA PRO A 448 6.91 17.15 -2.38
C PRO A 448 6.45 15.73 -2.03
N ARG A 449 5.42 15.24 -2.73
CA ARG A 449 4.87 13.90 -2.55
C ARG A 449 5.13 13.00 -3.75
N THR A 450 5.04 11.69 -3.52
CA THR A 450 5.05 10.66 -4.56
C THR A 450 3.71 10.62 -5.29
N SER A 451 3.62 9.87 -6.40
CA SER A 451 2.35 9.61 -7.09
C SER A 451 1.31 8.88 -6.22
N THR A 452 1.74 8.27 -5.12
CA THR A 452 0.89 7.60 -4.12
C THR A 452 0.50 8.50 -2.95
N GLY A 453 0.89 9.79 -2.94
CA GLY A 453 0.58 10.76 -1.89
C GLY A 453 1.54 10.76 -0.70
N LYS A 454 2.54 9.86 -0.65
CA LYS A 454 3.56 9.82 0.41
C LYS A 454 4.56 10.96 0.28
N LEU A 455 5.08 11.48 1.40
CA LEU A 455 6.18 12.45 1.40
C LEU A 455 7.39 11.85 0.65
N SER A 456 7.96 12.63 -0.27
CA SER A 456 9.06 12.16 -1.13
C SER A 456 10.41 12.67 -0.62
N ARG A 457 11.07 11.90 0.22
CA ARG A 457 12.41 12.23 0.75
C ARG A 457 13.43 12.50 -0.36
N TYR A 458 13.34 11.75 -1.46
CA TYR A 458 14.20 11.97 -2.64
C TYR A 458 14.02 13.37 -3.27
N LYS A 459 12.77 13.80 -3.49
CA LYS A 459 12.49 15.15 -4.04
C LYS A 459 12.89 16.24 -3.06
N VAL A 460 12.68 16.03 -1.76
CA VAL A 460 13.11 16.95 -0.70
C VAL A 460 14.63 17.07 -0.68
N LYS A 461 15.37 15.94 -0.75
CA LYS A 461 16.84 15.96 -0.84
C LYS A 461 17.32 16.75 -2.06
N ALA A 462 16.73 16.51 -3.23
CA ALA A 462 17.08 17.23 -4.45
C ALA A 462 16.80 18.75 -4.32
N TRP A 463 15.70 19.14 -3.67
CA TRP A 463 15.36 20.53 -3.40
C TRP A 463 16.37 21.18 -2.44
N VAL A 464 16.71 20.52 -1.31
CA VAL A 464 17.70 21.01 -0.34
C VAL A 464 19.08 21.21 -1.00
N MET A 465 19.49 20.31 -1.89
CA MET A 465 20.76 20.44 -2.61
C MET A 465 20.79 21.64 -3.56
N ASN A 466 19.65 22.13 -4.03
CA ASN A 466 19.55 23.35 -4.82
C ASN A 466 19.53 24.61 -3.95
N GLU A 467 18.87 24.60 -2.80
CA GLU A 467 18.83 25.71 -1.83
C GLU A 467 20.21 25.96 -1.17
N LYS A 468 21.04 24.93 -1.05
CA LYS A 468 22.40 25.01 -0.46
C LYS A 468 23.43 25.65 -1.41
N LYS A 469 23.13 25.79 -2.72
CA LYS A 469 23.99 26.46 -3.70
C LYS A 469 23.83 27.97 -3.63
#